data_aba734861b41cc4ee967c9ad07946813
#
_entry.id   aba734861b41cc4ee967c9ad07946813
#
_cell.length_a   1.000
_cell.length_b   1.000
_cell.length_c   1.000
_cell.angle_alpha   90.00
_cell.angle_beta   90.00
_cell.angle_gamma   90.00
#
_symmetry.space_group_name_H-M   'P 1'
#
loop_
_entity.id
_entity.type
_entity.pdbx_description
1 polymer ?
#
loop_
_entity_poly.entity_id
_entity_poly.type
_entity_poly.pdbx_seq_one_letter_code
_entity_poly.pdbx_strand_id
1 'polypeptide(L)' 'MNPTPALPIDALETVYDQLAQAIDQAAASGRTELFLTKLALLNANALGSAEQFQQQLEAALR' A
#
# COMPACT_ATOMS: atom_id res chain seq x y z
N MET A 1 13.73 -13.72 -8.83
CA MET A 1 13.01 -13.64 -8.83
C MET A 1 12.18 -13.16 -8.39
N ASN A 2 11.57 -13.04 -8.40
CA ASN A 2 10.76 -12.67 -8.01
C ASN A 2 9.73 -13.04 -7.86
N PRO A 3 9.37 -13.30 -7.57
CA PRO A 3 8.40 -13.68 -7.41
C PRO A 3 7.45 -13.09 -7.15
N THR A 4 6.75 -13.21 -7.24
CA THR A 4 5.91 -12.57 -7.04
C THR A 4 4.83 -12.89 -6.69
N PRO A 5 4.43 -12.91 -6.00
CA PRO A 5 3.37 -13.19 -5.63
C PRO A 5 2.52 -12.55 -5.53
N ALA A 6 1.90 -12.66 -5.84
CA ALA A 6 0.87 -11.86 -5.91
C ALA A 6 -0.29 -12.31 -5.20
N LEU A 7 -1.15 -11.40 -4.88
CA LEU A 7 -2.44 -11.75 -4.32
C LEU A 7 -3.34 -12.30 -5.42
N PRO A 8 -4.20 -13.28 -5.11
CA PRO A 8 -5.27 -13.64 -6.03
C PRO A 8 -6.13 -12.42 -6.33
N ILE A 9 -6.79 -12.45 -7.46
CA ILE A 9 -7.60 -11.33 -7.91
C ILE A 9 -8.65 -10.92 -6.88
N ASP A 10 -9.35 -11.90 -6.32
CA ASP A 10 -10.41 -11.59 -5.35
C ASP A 10 -9.84 -10.97 -4.07
N ALA A 11 -8.67 -11.43 -3.64
CA ALA A 11 -8.01 -10.83 -2.48
C ALA A 11 -7.55 -9.40 -2.79
N LEU A 12 -7.06 -9.18 -4.00
CA LEU A 12 -6.64 -7.86 -4.40
C LEU A 12 -7.82 -6.89 -4.45
N GLU A 13 -8.97 -7.36 -4.92
CA GLU A 13 -10.18 -6.53 -4.92
C GLU A 13 -10.61 -6.18 -3.50
N THR A 14 -10.50 -7.13 -2.57
CA THR A 14 -10.82 -6.87 -1.19
C THR A 14 -9.89 -5.79 -0.60
N VAL A 15 -8.61 -5.91 -0.89
CA VAL A 15 -7.63 -4.91 -0.44
C VAL A 15 -7.96 -3.53 -1.03
N TYR A 16 -8.32 -3.50 -2.30
CA TYR A 16 -8.67 -2.25 -2.95
C TYR A 16 -9.86 -1.58 -2.26
N ASP A 17 -10.91 -2.36 -1.98
CA ASP A 17 -12.09 -1.82 -1.32
C ASP A 17 -11.78 -1.32 0.08
N GLN A 18 -10.99 -2.09 0.83
CA GLN A 18 -10.60 -1.70 2.18
C GLN A 18 -9.77 -0.42 2.17
N LEU A 19 -8.86 -0.34 1.22
CA LEU A 19 -8.01 0.83 1.10
C LEU A 19 -8.83 2.07 0.75
N ALA A 20 -9.75 1.93 -0.19
CA ALA A 20 -10.59 3.05 -0.58
C ALA A 20 -11.41 3.57 0.60
N GLN A 21 -11.99 2.68 1.39
CA GLN A 21 -12.76 3.07 2.56
C GLN A 21 -11.89 3.77 3.60
N ALA A 22 -10.68 3.26 3.81
CA ALA A 22 -9.77 3.86 4.78
C ALA A 22 -9.30 5.24 4.32
N ILE A 23 -9.07 5.41 3.02
CA ILE A 23 -8.73 6.72 2.47
C ILE A 23 -9.87 7.70 2.69
N ASP A 24 -11.12 7.27 2.48
CA ASP A 24 -12.26 8.13 2.72
C ASP A 24 -12.34 8.57 4.17
N GLN A 25 -12.10 7.66 5.11
CA GLN A 25 -12.08 8.00 6.52
C GLN A 25 -10.99 9.00 6.86
N ALA A 26 -9.79 8.77 6.31
CA ALA A 26 -8.68 9.67 6.56
C ALA A 26 -8.95 11.04 5.97
N ALA A 27 -9.58 11.09 4.79
CA ALA A 27 -9.89 12.34 4.12
C ALA A 27 -10.90 13.15 4.92
N ALA A 28 -11.84 12.48 5.57
CA ALA A 28 -12.87 13.16 6.36
C ALA A 28 -12.26 14.00 7.49
N SER A 29 -11.08 13.60 7.98
CA SER A 29 -10.40 14.36 9.03
C SER A 29 -9.15 15.07 8.50
N GLY A 30 -8.99 15.16 7.18
CA GLY A 30 -7.86 15.86 6.57
C GLY A 30 -6.52 15.18 6.77
N ARG A 31 -6.52 13.84 6.89
CA ARG A 31 -5.31 13.11 7.22
C ARG A 31 -4.90 12.09 6.16
N THR A 32 -5.32 12.28 4.93
CA THR A 32 -5.05 11.30 3.88
C THR A 32 -3.56 11.05 3.73
N GLU A 33 -2.77 12.11 3.65
CA GLU A 33 -1.34 11.97 3.44
C GLU A 33 -0.68 11.26 4.62
N LEU A 34 -1.06 11.65 5.83
CA LEU A 34 -0.51 11.02 7.03
C LEU A 34 -0.87 9.54 7.09
N PHE A 35 -2.13 9.22 6.76
CA PHE A 35 -2.59 7.83 6.75
C PHE A 35 -1.77 7.00 5.76
N LEU A 36 -1.60 7.51 4.54
CA LEU A 36 -0.88 6.77 3.52
C LEU A 36 0.60 6.62 3.88
N THR A 37 1.18 7.62 4.51
CA THR A 37 2.57 7.53 4.95
C THR A 37 2.73 6.44 6.01
N LYS A 38 1.83 6.40 6.98
CA LYS A 38 1.88 5.36 8.01
C LYS A 38 1.70 3.98 7.40
N LEU A 39 0.75 3.85 6.47
CA LEU A 39 0.51 2.58 5.82
C LEU A 39 1.74 2.12 5.04
N ALA A 40 2.37 3.04 4.33
CA ALA A 40 3.56 2.71 3.56
C ALA A 40 4.68 2.22 4.46
N LEU A 41 4.86 2.85 5.62
CA LEU A 41 5.91 2.42 6.55
C LEU A 41 5.60 1.06 7.14
N LEU A 42 4.34 0.78 7.46
CA LEU A 42 3.95 -0.53 7.92
C LEU A 42 4.21 -1.59 6.85
N ASN A 43 3.89 -1.26 5.61
CA ASN A 43 4.11 -2.18 4.50
C ASN A 43 5.60 -2.43 4.27
N ALA A 44 6.41 -1.38 4.37
CA ALA A 44 7.85 -1.52 4.20
C ALA A 44 8.43 -2.44 5.27
N ASN A 45 7.95 -2.28 6.51
CA ASN A 45 8.42 -3.12 7.59
C ASN A 45 8.03 -4.58 7.37
N ALA A 46 6.80 -4.81 6.93
CA ALA A 46 6.34 -6.18 6.66
C ALA A 46 7.09 -6.79 5.47
N LEU A 47 7.41 -5.98 4.49
CA LEU A 47 8.16 -6.43 3.32
C LEU A 47 9.57 -6.85 3.67
N GLY A 48 10.20 -6.13 4.60
CA GLY A 48 11.50 -6.49 5.11
C GLY A 48 12.67 -6.18 4.19
N SER A 49 12.45 -5.32 3.19
CA SER A 49 13.51 -4.99 2.24
C SER A 49 13.34 -3.56 1.76
N ALA A 50 14.31 -2.73 2.08
CA ALA A 50 14.30 -1.34 1.62
C ALA A 50 14.44 -1.26 0.11
N GLU A 51 15.20 -2.16 -0.48
CA GLU A 51 15.37 -2.20 -1.94
C GLU A 51 14.06 -2.50 -2.65
N GLN A 52 13.33 -3.50 -2.16
CA GLN A 52 12.05 -3.84 -2.77
C GLN A 52 11.05 -2.71 -2.59
N PHE A 53 11.08 -2.06 -1.43
CA PHE A 53 10.18 -0.94 -1.21
C PHE A 53 10.49 0.21 -2.16
N GLN A 54 11.77 0.47 -2.41
CA GLN A 54 12.16 1.49 -3.37
C GLN A 54 11.61 1.19 -4.77
N GLN A 55 11.69 -0.07 -5.18
CA GLN A 55 11.14 -0.48 -6.47
C GLN A 55 9.64 -0.24 -6.53
N GLN A 56 8.94 -0.50 -5.43
CA GLN A 56 7.50 -0.26 -5.36
C GLN A 56 7.18 1.22 -5.42
N LEU A 57 8.00 2.04 -4.77
CA LEU A 57 7.82 3.49 -4.84
C LEU A 57 7.92 3.97 -6.28
N GLU A 58 8.93 3.50 -6.99
CA GLU A 58 9.12 3.91 -8.38
C GLU A 58 7.96 3.45 -9.25
N ALA A 59 7.49 2.24 -9.03
CA ALA A 59 6.34 1.74 -9.77
C ALA A 59 5.10 2.57 -9.51
N ALA A 60 4.89 2.98 -8.26
CA ALA A 60 3.71 3.76 -7.89
C ALA A 60 3.75 5.19 -8.42
N LEU A 61 4.93 5.70 -8.72
CA LEU A 61 5.08 7.06 -9.24
C LEU A 61 4.83 7.17 -10.75
N ARG A 62 4.74 6.06 -11.45
CA ARG A 62 4.56 6.07 -12.91
C ARG A 62 3.14 6.35 -13.34
#